data_1c33ea803108d22c827ce358b7ade297
#
_entry.id   1c33ea803108d22c827ce358b7ade297
#
_cell.length_a   1.000
_cell.length_b   1.000
_cell.length_c   1.000
_cell.angle_alpha   90.00
_cell.angle_beta   90.00
_cell.angle_gamma   90.00
#
_symmetry.space_group_name_H-M   'P 1'
#
loop_
_entity.id
_entity.type
_entity.pdbx_description
1 polymer ?
#
loop_
_entity_poly.entity_id
_entity_poly.type
_entity_poly.pdbx_seq_one_letter_code
_entity_poly.pdbx_strand_id
1 'polypeptide(L)'
;YTPAHMANTKSAIKRVRKISKQTIVNKARKSRYKNALKKMNLLIVEKKKSEALKFLPKLNSELMKIAKTGIIKKQNAARNVSRITKKISSI
;
A
#
# COMPACT_ATOMS: atom_id res chain seq x y z
N TYR A 1 1.95 -10.94 35.25
CA TYR A 1 1.93 -11.49 33.91
C TYR A 1 2.89 -12.67 33.73
N THR A 2 2.40 -13.70 33.10
CA THR A 2 3.20 -14.87 32.80
C THR A 2 3.34 -15.06 31.29
N PRO A 3 4.14 -14.23 30.60
CA PRO A 3 4.27 -14.34 29.13
C PRO A 3 4.77 -15.71 28.69
N ALA A 4 5.68 -16.30 29.43
CA ALA A 4 6.18 -17.62 29.16
C ALA A 4 5.07 -18.68 29.25
N HIS A 5 4.15 -18.51 30.19
CA HIS A 5 3.00 -19.39 30.34
C HIS A 5 2.08 -19.34 29.12
N MET A 6 1.77 -18.14 28.64
CA MET A 6 0.96 -17.97 27.42
C MET A 6 1.69 -18.49 26.19
N ALA A 7 2.99 -18.24 26.08
CA ALA A 7 3.78 -18.70 24.96
C ALA A 7 3.93 -20.22 24.89
N ASN A 8 3.73 -20.91 26.03
CA ASN A 8 3.82 -22.38 26.08
C ASN A 8 2.60 -23.09 25.50
N THR A 9 1.49 -22.38 25.27
CA THR A 9 0.31 -22.99 24.64
C THR A 9 0.48 -23.00 23.13
N LYS A 10 0.13 -24.12 22.49
CA LYS A 10 0.20 -24.26 21.03
C LYS A 10 -0.60 -23.18 20.30
N SER A 11 -1.79 -22.85 20.82
CA SER A 11 -2.65 -21.84 20.24
C SER A 11 -2.01 -20.44 20.32
N ALA A 12 -1.36 -20.11 21.44
CA ALA A 12 -0.67 -18.84 21.61
C ALA A 12 0.53 -18.73 20.64
N ILE A 13 1.31 -19.79 20.48
CA ILE A 13 2.43 -19.84 19.55
C ILE A 13 1.95 -19.64 18.10
N LYS A 14 0.88 -20.32 17.71
CA LYS A 14 0.28 -20.16 16.38
C LYS A 14 -0.17 -18.72 16.14
N ARG A 15 -0.79 -18.10 17.13
CA ARG A 15 -1.26 -16.71 17.05
C ARG A 15 -0.09 -15.74 16.86
N VAL A 16 0.99 -15.91 17.62
CA VAL A 16 2.19 -15.07 17.49
C VAL A 16 2.79 -15.20 16.10
N ARG A 17 2.93 -16.40 15.57
CA ARG A 17 3.43 -16.64 14.21
C ARG A 17 2.55 -15.97 13.15
N LYS A 18 1.23 -16.08 13.29
CA LYS A 18 0.27 -15.47 12.38
C LYS A 18 0.37 -13.95 12.40
N ILE A 19 0.48 -13.35 13.58
CA ILE A 19 0.65 -11.90 13.74
C ILE A 19 1.96 -11.44 13.10
N SER A 20 3.06 -12.17 13.30
CA SER A 20 4.35 -11.84 12.69
C SER A 20 4.28 -11.86 11.16
N LYS A 21 3.70 -12.91 10.58
CA LYS A 21 3.49 -13.00 9.12
C LYS A 21 2.65 -11.85 8.61
N GLN A 22 1.56 -11.53 9.32
CA GLN A 22 0.67 -10.44 8.93
C GLN A 22 1.38 -9.09 8.97
N THR A 23 2.23 -8.86 9.96
CA THR A 23 3.02 -7.63 10.08
C THR A 23 3.98 -7.47 8.91
N ILE A 24 4.67 -8.55 8.52
CA ILE A 24 5.59 -8.56 7.37
C ILE A 24 4.84 -8.25 6.08
N VAL A 25 3.71 -8.91 5.85
CA VAL A 25 2.87 -8.69 4.67
C VAL A 25 2.36 -7.25 4.63
N ASN A 26 1.93 -6.71 5.77
CA ASN A 26 1.43 -5.33 5.85
C ASN A 26 2.52 -4.32 5.55
N LYS A 27 3.73 -4.53 6.03
CA LYS A 27 4.89 -3.68 5.70
C LYS A 27 5.18 -3.70 4.21
N ALA A 28 5.17 -4.88 3.60
CA ALA A 28 5.38 -5.04 2.16
C ALA A 28 4.30 -4.29 1.35
N ARG A 29 3.05 -4.37 1.76
CA ARG A 29 1.93 -3.68 1.12
C ARG A 29 2.08 -2.16 1.22
N LYS A 30 2.44 -1.64 2.40
CA LYS A 30 2.70 -0.20 2.58
C LYS A 30 3.85 0.28 1.71
N SER A 31 4.91 -0.51 1.61
CA SER A 31 6.06 -0.19 0.76
C SER A 31 5.66 -0.13 -0.72
N ARG A 32 4.88 -1.09 -1.18
CA ARG A 32 4.35 -1.09 -2.57
C ARG A 32 3.51 0.15 -2.84
N TYR A 33 2.66 0.54 -1.90
CA TYR A 33 1.83 1.73 -2.02
C TYR A 33 2.70 2.98 -2.19
N LYS A 34 3.67 3.17 -1.29
CA LYS A 34 4.58 4.31 -1.34
C LYS A 34 5.43 4.32 -2.61
N ASN A 35 5.94 3.16 -3.02
CA ASN A 35 6.77 3.05 -4.22
C ASN A 35 5.97 3.35 -5.49
N ALA A 36 4.72 2.90 -5.57
CA ALA A 36 3.85 3.21 -6.70
C ALA A 36 3.59 4.70 -6.82
N LEU A 37 3.27 5.38 -5.70
CA LEU A 37 3.10 6.82 -5.66
C LEU A 37 4.37 7.56 -6.05
N LYS A 38 5.51 7.11 -5.55
CA LYS A 38 6.82 7.70 -5.82
C LYS A 38 7.17 7.62 -7.31
N LYS A 39 6.93 6.47 -7.92
CA LYS A 39 7.15 6.26 -9.35
C LYS A 39 6.29 7.20 -10.19
N MET A 40 5.00 7.32 -9.84
CA MET A 40 4.10 8.24 -10.56
C MET A 40 4.54 9.69 -10.39
N ASN A 41 4.89 10.11 -9.17
CA ASN A 41 5.37 11.47 -8.91
C ASN A 41 6.63 11.77 -9.70
N LEU A 42 7.53 10.82 -9.85
CA LEU A 42 8.73 10.97 -10.67
C LEU A 42 8.38 11.23 -12.14
N LEU A 43 7.44 10.46 -12.69
CA LEU A 43 6.96 10.66 -14.06
C LEU A 43 6.34 12.04 -14.26
N ILE A 44 5.62 12.53 -13.25
CA ILE A 44 5.01 13.85 -13.27
C ILE A 44 6.07 14.94 -13.23
N VAL A 45 7.07 14.81 -12.35
CA VAL A 45 8.17 15.78 -12.24
C VAL A 45 8.97 15.86 -13.54
N GLU A 46 9.19 14.71 -14.19
CA GLU A 46 9.89 14.63 -15.48
C GLU A 46 9.00 15.06 -16.66
N LYS A 47 7.76 15.42 -16.41
CA LYS A 47 6.77 15.84 -17.43
C LYS A 47 6.52 14.79 -18.50
N LYS A 48 6.61 13.52 -18.14
CA LYS A 48 6.34 12.39 -19.05
C LYS A 48 4.84 12.04 -19.04
N LYS A 49 4.04 12.89 -19.61
CA LYS A 49 2.57 12.76 -19.61
C LYS A 49 2.09 11.42 -20.20
N SER A 50 2.64 11.03 -21.35
CA SER A 50 2.30 9.76 -22.01
C SER A 50 2.53 8.55 -21.09
N GLU A 51 3.69 8.49 -20.47
CA GLU A 51 4.06 7.38 -19.58
C GLU A 51 3.21 7.41 -18.31
N ALA A 52 2.95 8.60 -17.77
CA ALA A 52 2.09 8.77 -16.61
C ALA A 52 0.67 8.28 -16.89
N LEU A 53 0.11 8.60 -18.04
CA LEU A 53 -1.21 8.14 -18.45
C LEU A 53 -1.27 6.63 -18.64
N LYS A 54 -0.20 6.04 -19.17
CA LYS A 54 -0.11 4.58 -19.31
C LYS A 54 0.00 3.87 -17.96
N PHE A 55 0.69 4.48 -17.01
CA PHE A 55 0.88 3.92 -15.68
C PHE A 55 -0.36 4.11 -14.78
N LEU A 56 -1.18 5.10 -15.06
CA LEU A 56 -2.33 5.47 -14.21
C LEU A 56 -3.28 4.29 -13.92
N PRO A 57 -3.71 3.48 -14.90
CA PRO A 57 -4.57 2.33 -14.62
C PRO A 57 -3.92 1.30 -13.68
N LYS A 58 -2.63 1.02 -13.87
CA LYS A 58 -1.87 0.12 -13.00
C LYS A 58 -1.78 0.66 -11.59
N LEU A 59 -1.47 1.95 -11.46
CA LEU A 59 -1.42 2.62 -10.17
C LEU A 59 -2.74 2.55 -9.44
N ASN A 60 -3.83 2.88 -10.10
CA ASN A 60 -5.17 2.83 -9.52
C ASN A 60 -5.51 1.41 -9.05
N SER A 61 -5.23 0.40 -9.87
CA SER A 61 -5.46 -0.99 -9.53
C SER A 61 -4.65 -1.40 -8.29
N GLU A 62 -3.38 -1.06 -8.23
CA GLU A 62 -2.51 -1.39 -7.08
C GLU A 62 -2.95 -0.71 -5.81
N LEU A 63 -3.24 0.60 -5.87
CA LEU A 63 -3.69 1.35 -4.70
C LEU A 63 -5.01 0.80 -4.16
N MET A 64 -5.94 0.44 -5.03
CA MET A 64 -7.23 -0.12 -4.62
C MET A 64 -7.11 -1.52 -4.05
N LYS A 65 -6.22 -2.35 -4.58
CA LYS A 65 -5.93 -3.68 -4.02
C LYS A 65 -5.40 -3.58 -2.60
N ILE A 66 -4.49 -2.65 -2.36
CA ILE A 66 -3.91 -2.42 -1.04
C ILE A 66 -4.96 -1.84 -0.10
N ALA A 67 -5.79 -0.91 -0.57
CA ALA A 67 -6.88 -0.34 0.22
C ALA A 67 -7.92 -1.38 0.64
N LYS A 68 -8.19 -2.39 -0.18
CA LYS A 68 -9.10 -3.48 0.16
C LYS A 68 -8.64 -4.27 1.39
N THR A 69 -7.35 -4.33 1.65
CA THR A 69 -6.81 -5.04 2.80
C THR A 69 -7.01 -4.30 4.12
N GLY A 70 -7.47 -3.05 4.08
CA GLY A 70 -7.72 -2.22 5.26
C GLY A 70 -6.48 -1.54 5.83
N ILE A 71 -5.30 -1.74 5.27
CA ILE A 71 -4.06 -1.11 5.71
C ILE A 71 -4.10 0.38 5.43
N ILE A 72 -4.66 0.76 4.28
CA ILE A 72 -4.84 2.14 3.88
C ILE A 72 -6.33 2.35 3.65
N LYS A 73 -6.85 3.46 4.14
CA LYS A 73 -8.27 3.79 3.98
C LYS A 73 -8.57 4.01 2.49
N LYS A 74 -9.69 3.46 2.03
CA LYS A 74 -10.16 3.63 0.65
C LYS A 74 -10.26 5.10 0.26
N GLN A 75 -10.69 5.95 1.18
CA GLN A 75 -10.78 7.39 0.97
C GLN A 75 -9.41 8.01 0.65
N ASN A 76 -8.36 7.58 1.34
CA ASN A 76 -7.00 8.08 1.10
C ASN A 76 -6.50 7.64 -0.27
N ALA A 77 -6.75 6.39 -0.65
CA ALA A 77 -6.37 5.89 -1.97
C ALA A 77 -7.09 6.64 -3.08
N ALA A 78 -8.40 6.83 -2.95
CA ALA A 78 -9.20 7.58 -3.92
C ALA A 78 -8.74 9.03 -4.04
N ARG A 79 -8.41 9.68 -2.92
CA ARG A 79 -7.92 11.05 -2.87
C ARG A 79 -6.58 11.17 -3.58
N ASN A 80 -5.66 10.23 -3.35
CA ASN A 80 -4.36 10.21 -4.00
C ASN A 80 -4.49 10.03 -5.52
N VAL A 81 -5.34 9.13 -5.96
CA VAL A 81 -5.62 8.92 -7.39
C VAL A 81 -6.19 10.19 -8.02
N SER A 82 -7.13 10.83 -7.36
CA SER A 82 -7.74 12.09 -7.84
C SER A 82 -6.69 13.20 -7.99
N ARG A 83 -5.84 13.39 -6.98
CA ARG A 83 -4.76 14.39 -7.00
C ARG A 83 -3.77 14.12 -8.12
N ILE A 84 -3.39 12.86 -8.30
CA ILE A 84 -2.45 12.45 -9.36
C ILE A 84 -3.06 12.70 -10.73
N THR A 85 -4.32 12.37 -10.92
CA THR A 85 -5.04 12.62 -12.19
C THR A 85 -5.03 14.11 -12.55
N LYS A 86 -5.29 14.97 -11.57
CA LYS A 86 -5.23 16.42 -11.76
C LYS A 86 -3.83 16.90 -12.13
N LYS A 87 -2.80 16.38 -11.46
CA LYS A 87 -1.40 16.73 -11.76
C LYS A 87 -1.01 16.32 -13.17
N ILE A 88 -1.43 15.14 -13.62
CA ILE A 88 -1.17 14.67 -14.98
C ILE A 88 -1.86 15.57 -16.00
N SER A 89 -3.07 16.00 -15.73
CA SER A 89 -3.81 16.89 -16.62
C SER A 89 -3.16 18.27 -16.76
N SER A 90 -2.42 18.72 -15.75
CA SER A 90 -1.76 20.02 -15.74
C SER A 90 -0.38 20.04 -16.37
N ILE A 91 0.14 18.89 -16.77
CA ILE A 91 1.46 18.80 -17.41
C ILE A 91 1.42 19.23 -18.88
#